data_7f8b2061ec72c7008973c6b1a09d4271
#
_entry.id   7f8b2061ec72c7008973c6b1a09d4271
#
_cell.length_a   1.000
_cell.length_b   1.000
_cell.length_c   1.000
_cell.angle_alpha   90.00
_cell.angle_beta   90.00
_cell.angle_gamma   90.00
#
_symmetry.space_group_name_H-M   'P 1'
#
loop_
_entity.id
_entity.type
_entity.pdbx_description
1 polymer ?
#
loop_
_entity_poly.entity_id
_entity_poly.type
_entity_poly.pdbx_seq_one_letter_code
_entity_poly.pdbx_strand_id
1 'polypeptide(L)'
;MTKVLSFETKIGWITIKAIDQKLLSVKFGKQKKQNSSPFLNIVKKQILNYISGNLKKFNLNLLIQGSNLQKKIWNELQKIPYGKTKTYGQIAKKLQTSPRYVGNVCGQNSHLLIIPCHRVIRTDGSLGGFSGLGGVKLKERLLNLEKNE
;
A
#
# COMPACT_ATOMS: atom_id res chain seq x y z
N MET A 1 -9.60 -20.81 -4.56
CA MET A 1 -9.93 -20.01 -5.75
C MET A 1 -9.67 -18.52 -5.46
N THR A 2 -9.06 -17.82 -6.40
CA THR A 2 -8.80 -16.40 -6.27
C THR A 2 -10.08 -15.60 -6.49
N LYS A 3 -10.41 -14.72 -5.57
CA LYS A 3 -11.52 -13.78 -5.69
C LYS A 3 -10.99 -12.42 -6.10
N VAL A 4 -11.76 -11.70 -6.92
CA VAL A 4 -11.35 -10.41 -7.50
C VAL A 4 -12.50 -9.43 -7.43
N LEU A 5 -12.20 -8.20 -6.99
CA LEU A 5 -13.17 -7.10 -6.96
C LEU A 5 -12.49 -5.81 -7.41
N SER A 6 -13.06 -5.14 -8.40
CA SER A 6 -12.64 -3.80 -8.80
C SER A 6 -13.73 -2.81 -8.40
N PHE A 7 -13.33 -1.64 -7.92
CA PHE A 7 -14.28 -0.59 -7.56
C PHE A 7 -13.65 0.79 -7.79
N GLU A 8 -14.51 1.75 -8.09
CA GLU A 8 -14.09 3.12 -8.33
C GLU A 8 -14.04 3.90 -7.03
N THR A 9 -13.02 4.74 -6.90
CA THR A 9 -12.86 5.64 -5.75
C THR A 9 -12.54 7.04 -6.27
N LYS A 10 -12.56 8.02 -5.38
CA LYS A 10 -12.19 9.40 -5.77
C LYS A 10 -10.70 9.56 -6.12
N ILE A 11 -9.88 8.54 -5.85
CA ILE A 11 -8.46 8.54 -6.24
C ILE A 11 -8.18 7.53 -7.37
N GLY A 12 -9.22 6.98 -8.01
CA GLY A 12 -9.11 6.07 -9.14
C GLY A 12 -9.69 4.70 -8.86
N TRP A 13 -9.62 3.85 -9.87
CA TRP A 13 -10.05 2.45 -9.76
C TRP A 13 -9.04 1.65 -8.96
N ILE A 14 -9.53 0.77 -8.11
CA ILE A 14 -8.72 -0.14 -7.31
C ILE A 14 -9.22 -1.57 -7.55
N THR A 15 -8.29 -2.49 -7.74
CA THR A 15 -8.59 -3.92 -7.85
C THR A 15 -7.94 -4.64 -6.66
N ILE A 16 -8.75 -5.43 -5.96
CA ILE A 16 -8.31 -6.22 -4.82
C ILE A 16 -8.51 -7.71 -5.12
N LYS A 17 -7.57 -8.52 -4.66
CA LYS A 17 -7.62 -9.97 -4.85
C LYS A 17 -7.40 -10.67 -3.53
N ALA A 18 -8.08 -11.79 -3.34
CA ALA A 18 -7.97 -12.60 -2.13
C ALA A 18 -8.00 -14.07 -2.44
N ILE A 19 -7.35 -14.84 -1.57
CA ILE A 19 -7.46 -16.29 -1.51
C ILE A 19 -7.94 -16.62 -0.11
N ASP A 20 -9.09 -17.27 0.00
CA ASP A 20 -9.76 -17.53 1.27
C ASP A 20 -9.97 -16.21 2.04
N GLN A 21 -9.51 -16.13 3.29
CA GLN A 21 -9.64 -14.94 4.14
C GLN A 21 -8.35 -14.13 4.17
N LYS A 22 -7.51 -14.21 3.13
CA LYS A 22 -6.24 -13.51 3.05
C LYS A 22 -6.18 -12.62 1.82
N LEU A 23 -5.76 -11.38 2.02
CA LEU A 23 -5.62 -10.41 0.93
C LEU A 23 -4.34 -10.67 0.16
N LEU A 24 -4.49 -11.00 -1.11
CA LEU A 24 -3.37 -11.32 -2.01
C LEU A 24 -2.75 -10.06 -2.59
N SER A 25 -3.58 -9.09 -3.00
CA SER A 25 -3.06 -7.86 -3.61
C SER A 25 -4.07 -6.71 -3.57
N VAL A 26 -3.54 -5.49 -3.58
CA VAL A 26 -4.27 -4.24 -3.79
C VAL A 26 -3.50 -3.47 -4.86
N LYS A 27 -4.13 -3.20 -5.99
CA LYS A 27 -3.50 -2.47 -7.09
C LYS A 27 -4.44 -1.42 -7.65
N PHE A 28 -3.88 -0.32 -8.15
CA PHE A 28 -4.66 0.67 -8.89
C PHE A 28 -4.92 0.16 -10.29
N GLY A 29 -6.12 0.43 -10.78
CA GLY A 29 -6.57 -0.01 -12.09
C GLY A 29 -7.85 -0.84 -11.99
N LYS A 30 -8.52 -1.02 -13.14
CA LYS A 30 -9.75 -1.79 -13.24
C LYS A 30 -9.50 -3.11 -13.94
N GLN A 31 -10.11 -4.18 -13.45
CA GLN A 31 -10.10 -5.50 -14.07
C GLN A 31 -11.52 -5.88 -14.49
N LYS A 32 -11.66 -6.45 -15.71
CA LYS A 32 -12.98 -6.76 -16.26
C LYS A 32 -13.67 -7.92 -15.56
N LYS A 33 -12.96 -9.02 -15.35
CA LYS A 33 -13.51 -10.20 -14.70
C LYS A 33 -13.49 -10.03 -13.18
N GLN A 34 -14.64 -10.22 -12.56
CA GLN A 34 -14.79 -10.09 -11.12
C GLN A 34 -15.56 -11.26 -10.55
N ASN A 35 -15.19 -11.70 -9.37
CA ASN A 35 -15.92 -12.69 -8.60
C ASN A 35 -15.66 -12.38 -7.12
N SER A 36 -16.46 -11.49 -6.57
CA SER A 36 -16.24 -11.00 -5.21
C SER A 36 -16.59 -12.05 -4.15
N SER A 37 -16.27 -11.73 -2.91
CA SER A 37 -16.55 -12.55 -1.74
C SER A 37 -16.90 -11.62 -0.57
N PRO A 38 -17.51 -12.16 0.50
CA PRO A 38 -17.75 -11.33 1.70
C PRO A 38 -16.48 -10.71 2.26
N PHE A 39 -15.36 -11.43 2.23
CA PHE A 39 -14.08 -10.89 2.68
C PHE A 39 -13.66 -9.67 1.85
N LEU A 40 -13.75 -9.76 0.51
CA LEU A 40 -13.39 -8.62 -0.36
C LEU A 40 -14.31 -7.42 -0.14
N ASN A 41 -15.57 -7.65 0.20
CA ASN A 41 -16.46 -6.53 0.53
C ASN A 41 -16.03 -5.82 1.80
N ILE A 42 -15.49 -6.56 2.78
CA ILE A 42 -14.91 -5.97 4.00
C ILE A 42 -13.67 -5.14 3.64
N VAL A 43 -12.79 -5.68 2.79
CA VAL A 43 -11.59 -4.97 2.33
C VAL A 43 -11.97 -3.67 1.63
N LYS A 44 -12.92 -3.74 0.70
CA LYS A 44 -13.42 -2.57 -0.02
C LYS A 44 -13.90 -1.49 0.95
N LYS A 45 -14.69 -1.89 1.95
CA LYS A 45 -15.23 -0.96 2.95
C LYS A 45 -14.11 -0.27 3.72
N GLN A 46 -13.08 -1.00 4.14
CA GLN A 46 -11.94 -0.42 4.84
C GLN A 46 -11.17 0.56 3.94
N ILE A 47 -10.94 0.21 2.68
CA ILE A 47 -10.25 1.09 1.74
C ILE A 47 -11.05 2.38 1.52
N LEU A 48 -12.36 2.28 1.31
CA LEU A 48 -13.21 3.46 1.13
C LEU A 48 -13.21 4.33 2.38
N ASN A 49 -13.24 3.74 3.57
CA ASN A 49 -13.17 4.49 4.82
C ASN A 49 -11.81 5.17 4.99
N TYR A 50 -10.73 4.51 4.59
CA TYR A 50 -9.41 5.14 4.58
C TYR A 50 -9.39 6.36 3.66
N ILE A 51 -9.89 6.22 2.44
CA ILE A 51 -9.90 7.32 1.46
C ILE A 51 -10.76 8.48 1.93
N SER A 52 -11.84 8.22 2.67
CA SER A 52 -12.70 9.28 3.21
C SER A 52 -12.16 9.90 4.52
N GLY A 53 -11.04 9.41 5.04
CA GLY A 53 -10.44 9.92 6.26
C GLY A 53 -10.99 9.31 7.55
N ASN A 54 -11.88 8.31 7.44
CA ASN A 54 -12.54 7.69 8.60
C ASN A 54 -11.80 6.48 9.16
N LEU A 55 -10.79 5.97 8.44
CA LEU A 55 -9.99 4.82 8.88
C LEU A 55 -8.51 5.17 8.74
N LYS A 56 -7.75 5.04 9.81
CA LYS A 56 -6.32 5.33 9.82
C LYS A 56 -5.44 4.10 9.86
N LYS A 57 -5.99 2.97 10.26
CA LYS A 57 -5.25 1.72 10.36
C LYS A 57 -6.11 0.57 9.85
N PHE A 58 -5.54 -0.21 8.93
CA PHE A 58 -6.22 -1.39 8.39
C PHE A 58 -6.09 -2.57 9.35
N ASN A 59 -7.13 -3.39 9.39
CA ASN A 59 -7.16 -4.65 10.15
C ASN A 59 -7.51 -5.78 9.19
N LEU A 60 -6.51 -6.29 8.48
CA LEU A 60 -6.69 -7.29 7.42
C LEU A 60 -5.57 -8.32 7.47
N ASN A 61 -5.91 -9.55 7.19
CA ASN A 61 -4.92 -10.60 7.01
C ASN A 61 -4.33 -10.52 5.61
N LEU A 62 -3.01 -10.37 5.51
CA LEU A 62 -2.30 -10.25 4.25
C LEU A 62 -1.58 -11.55 3.92
N LEU A 63 -1.65 -11.95 2.66
CA LEU A 63 -0.79 -13.01 2.11
C LEU A 63 0.41 -12.34 1.47
N ILE A 64 1.54 -12.33 2.17
CA ILE A 64 2.77 -11.65 1.75
C ILE A 64 3.77 -12.69 1.26
N GLN A 65 4.21 -12.53 0.01
CA GLN A 65 5.20 -13.40 -0.62
C GLN A 65 6.46 -12.61 -0.91
N GLY A 66 7.62 -13.23 -0.62
CA GLY A 66 8.91 -12.58 -0.87
C GLY A 66 10.01 -13.19 0.00
N SER A 67 11.22 -12.66 -0.17
CA SER A 67 12.37 -13.06 0.64
C SER A 67 12.22 -12.58 2.09
N ASN A 68 13.05 -13.09 2.98
CA ASN A 68 13.04 -12.66 4.38
C ASN A 68 13.31 -11.15 4.50
N LEU A 69 14.26 -10.62 3.73
CA LEU A 69 14.57 -9.19 3.77
C LEU A 69 13.44 -8.34 3.21
N GLN A 70 12.82 -8.75 2.09
CA GLN A 70 11.64 -8.07 1.56
C GLN A 70 10.53 -7.99 2.62
N LYS A 71 10.23 -9.11 3.27
CA LYS A 71 9.20 -9.16 4.31
C LYS A 71 9.53 -8.25 5.50
N LYS A 72 10.79 -8.19 5.90
CA LYS A 72 11.25 -7.28 6.96
C LYS A 72 11.03 -5.82 6.58
N ILE A 73 11.33 -5.46 5.33
CA ILE A 73 11.13 -4.10 4.84
C ILE A 73 9.64 -3.77 4.86
N TRP A 74 8.78 -4.62 4.28
CA TRP A 74 7.34 -4.36 4.27
C TRP A 74 6.77 -4.29 5.69
N ASN A 75 7.30 -5.09 6.63
CA ASN A 75 6.88 -5.02 8.02
C ASN A 75 7.25 -3.67 8.65
N GLU A 76 8.44 -3.13 8.33
CA GLU A 76 8.83 -1.79 8.80
C GLU A 76 7.93 -0.71 8.23
N LEU A 77 7.51 -0.83 6.96
CA LEU A 77 6.59 0.13 6.37
C LEU A 77 5.25 0.16 7.12
N GLN A 78 4.76 -1.01 7.53
CA GLN A 78 3.49 -1.10 8.26
C GLN A 78 3.55 -0.41 9.63
N LYS A 79 4.74 -0.19 10.16
CA LYS A 79 4.92 0.52 11.44
C LYS A 79 4.87 2.04 11.29
N ILE A 80 4.92 2.57 10.07
CA ILE A 80 4.86 4.02 9.84
C ILE A 80 3.41 4.47 10.06
N PRO A 81 3.15 5.33 11.06
CA PRO A 81 1.77 5.72 11.35
C PRO A 81 1.15 6.59 10.27
N TYR A 82 -0.16 6.60 10.22
CA TYR A 82 -0.95 7.49 9.37
C TYR A 82 -0.48 8.95 9.58
N GLY A 83 -0.27 9.66 8.49
CA GLY A 83 0.16 11.05 8.53
C GLY A 83 1.63 11.26 8.80
N LYS A 84 2.41 10.20 8.91
CA LYS A 84 3.86 10.27 9.15
C LYS A 84 4.63 9.70 7.96
N THR A 85 5.90 10.08 7.87
CA THR A 85 6.80 9.56 6.83
C THR A 85 8.11 9.11 7.44
N LYS A 86 8.79 8.21 6.72
CA LYS A 86 10.18 7.86 6.98
C LYS A 86 10.96 7.93 5.69
N THR A 87 12.28 8.08 5.79
CA THR A 87 13.13 8.10 4.61
C THR A 87 13.59 6.69 4.25
N TYR A 88 13.92 6.48 2.98
CA TYR A 88 14.56 5.23 2.53
C TYR A 88 15.82 4.94 3.35
N GLY A 89 16.60 5.99 3.67
CA GLY A 89 17.81 5.84 4.47
C GLY A 89 17.56 5.38 5.90
N GLN A 90 16.51 5.89 6.54
CA GLN A 90 16.19 5.47 7.91
C GLN A 90 15.81 4.00 7.97
N ILE A 91 15.01 3.53 7.01
CA ILE A 91 14.62 2.12 6.95
C ILE A 91 15.83 1.25 6.65
N ALA A 92 16.65 1.66 5.67
CA ALA A 92 17.85 0.93 5.28
C ALA A 92 18.82 0.77 6.44
N LYS A 93 19.04 1.85 7.20
CA LYS A 93 19.95 1.82 8.35
C LYS A 93 19.46 0.84 9.41
N LYS A 94 18.18 0.85 9.72
CA LYS A 94 17.60 -0.05 10.71
C LYS A 94 17.75 -1.52 10.32
N LEU A 95 17.59 -1.84 9.04
CA LEU A 95 17.60 -3.21 8.54
C LEU A 95 18.96 -3.62 7.95
N GLN A 96 19.97 -2.76 8.04
CA GLN A 96 21.33 -3.03 7.57
C GLN A 96 21.37 -3.34 6.06
N THR A 97 20.70 -2.52 5.28
CA THR A 97 20.65 -2.61 3.82
C THR A 97 20.85 -1.22 3.21
N SER A 98 20.64 -1.08 1.91
CA SER A 98 20.84 0.19 1.22
C SER A 98 19.51 0.91 0.97
N PRO A 99 19.49 2.26 0.92
CA PRO A 99 18.30 3.00 0.53
C PRO A 99 17.76 2.60 -0.84
N ARG A 100 18.67 2.29 -1.78
CA ARG A 100 18.30 1.86 -3.12
C ARG A 100 17.53 0.54 -3.08
N TYR A 101 17.98 -0.42 -2.26
CA TYR A 101 17.29 -1.70 -2.13
C TYR A 101 15.90 -1.51 -1.50
N VAL A 102 15.80 -0.67 -0.47
CA VAL A 102 14.50 -0.33 0.14
C VAL A 102 13.56 0.26 -0.92
N GLY A 103 14.05 1.17 -1.75
CA GLY A 103 13.26 1.74 -2.84
C GLY A 103 12.78 0.68 -3.82
N ASN A 104 13.64 -0.25 -4.20
CA ASN A 104 13.27 -1.34 -5.10
C ASN A 104 12.17 -2.22 -4.47
N VAL A 105 12.29 -2.55 -3.20
CA VAL A 105 11.31 -3.38 -2.48
C VAL A 105 9.98 -2.64 -2.33
N CYS A 106 10.01 -1.32 -2.09
CA CYS A 106 8.81 -0.51 -2.10
C CYS A 106 8.08 -0.61 -3.44
N GLY A 107 8.83 -0.59 -4.56
CA GLY A 107 8.26 -0.75 -5.90
C GLY A 107 7.67 -2.14 -6.17
N GLN A 108 8.02 -3.13 -5.36
CA GLN A 108 7.50 -4.50 -5.47
C GLN A 108 6.31 -4.77 -4.55
N ASN A 109 5.81 -3.75 -3.86
CA ASN A 109 4.69 -3.89 -2.94
C ASN A 109 3.41 -4.30 -3.68
N SER A 110 2.86 -5.47 -3.33
CA SER A 110 1.61 -5.98 -3.90
C SER A 110 0.37 -5.50 -3.14
N HIS A 111 0.53 -4.82 -2.01
CA HIS A 111 -0.58 -4.42 -1.14
C HIS A 111 -0.57 -2.91 -0.96
N LEU A 112 -0.78 -2.17 -2.06
CA LEU A 112 -0.77 -0.71 -2.03
C LEU A 112 -1.81 -0.21 -1.01
N LEU A 113 -1.53 0.89 -0.34
CA LEU A 113 -2.29 1.49 0.75
C LEU A 113 -2.16 0.71 2.08
N ILE A 114 -2.32 -0.61 2.06
CA ILE A 114 -2.29 -1.44 3.27
C ILE A 114 -0.86 -1.50 3.82
N ILE A 115 0.10 -1.82 2.94
CA ILE A 115 1.52 -1.66 3.25
C ILE A 115 1.91 -0.28 2.71
N PRO A 116 2.11 0.72 3.57
CA PRO A 116 2.11 2.12 3.15
C PRO A 116 3.44 2.57 2.54
N CYS A 117 3.79 2.03 1.38
CA CYS A 117 5.00 2.45 0.67
C CYS A 117 4.98 3.92 0.26
N HIS A 118 3.79 4.54 0.21
CA HIS A 118 3.66 5.97 -0.06
C HIS A 118 4.19 6.84 1.10
N ARG A 119 4.39 6.28 2.29
CA ARG A 119 4.93 6.99 3.46
C ARG A 119 6.45 6.98 3.52
N VAL A 120 7.12 6.46 2.47
CA VAL A 120 8.59 6.45 2.40
C VAL A 120 9.03 7.48 1.37
N ILE A 121 9.91 8.38 1.78
CA ILE A 121 10.39 9.50 0.96
C ILE A 121 11.92 9.52 0.94
N ARG A 122 12.49 10.33 0.05
CA ARG A 122 13.95 10.48 0.00
C ARG A 122 14.46 11.30 1.18
N THR A 123 15.74 11.11 1.49
CA THR A 123 16.41 11.81 2.60
C THR A 123 16.36 13.33 2.44
N ASP A 124 16.38 13.85 1.20
CA ASP A 124 16.27 15.28 0.93
C ASP A 124 14.83 15.82 1.03
N GLY A 125 13.86 14.97 1.37
CA GLY A 125 12.46 15.37 1.50
C GLY A 125 11.65 15.24 0.21
N SER A 126 12.27 14.94 -0.95
CA SER A 126 11.53 14.71 -2.18
C SER A 126 10.81 13.35 -2.11
N LEU A 127 9.73 13.20 -2.92
CA LEU A 127 8.84 12.05 -2.77
C LEU A 127 9.45 10.72 -3.20
N GLY A 128 10.32 10.70 -4.18
CA GLY A 128 10.76 9.45 -4.80
C GLY A 128 9.68 8.87 -5.70
N GLY A 129 9.91 7.64 -6.18
CA GLY A 129 8.99 6.98 -7.10
C GLY A 129 7.80 6.33 -6.39
N PHE A 130 6.83 5.88 -7.19
CA PHE A 130 5.68 5.14 -6.71
C PHE A 130 5.18 4.21 -7.82
N SER A 131 4.85 2.96 -7.46
CA SER A 131 4.48 1.93 -8.44
C SER A 131 3.01 1.91 -8.80
N GLY A 132 2.16 2.69 -8.13
CA GLY A 132 0.74 2.78 -8.47
C GLY A 132 0.50 3.55 -9.76
N LEU A 133 -0.66 3.38 -10.39
CA LEU A 133 -1.07 4.19 -11.54
C LEU A 133 -1.15 5.65 -11.13
N GLY A 134 -0.58 6.53 -11.95
CA GLY A 134 -0.45 7.95 -11.62
C GLY A 134 0.89 8.30 -10.94
N GLY A 135 1.69 7.30 -10.54
CA GLY A 135 3.05 7.47 -10.06
C GLY A 135 3.18 8.46 -8.91
N VAL A 136 4.11 9.41 -9.04
CA VAL A 136 4.42 10.39 -8.00
C VAL A 136 3.22 11.26 -7.63
N LYS A 137 2.35 11.58 -8.60
CA LYS A 137 1.15 12.38 -8.32
C LYS A 137 0.19 11.65 -7.37
N LEU A 138 0.02 10.34 -7.56
CA LEU A 138 -0.82 9.54 -6.68
C LEU A 138 -0.21 9.46 -5.27
N LYS A 139 1.10 9.28 -5.19
CA LYS A 139 1.82 9.29 -3.91
C LYS A 139 1.59 10.62 -3.17
N GLU A 140 1.71 11.73 -3.87
CA GLU A 140 1.45 13.06 -3.30
C GLU A 140 0.02 13.19 -2.80
N ARG A 141 -0.97 12.72 -3.59
CA ARG A 141 -2.37 12.74 -3.18
C ARG A 141 -2.61 11.95 -1.90
N LEU A 142 -1.98 10.78 -1.77
CA LEU A 142 -2.12 9.94 -0.58
C LEU A 142 -1.52 10.62 0.64
N LEU A 143 -0.34 11.22 0.50
CA LEU A 143 0.29 11.95 1.60
C LEU A 143 -0.54 13.16 2.02
N ASN A 144 -1.10 13.89 1.05
CA ASN A 144 -1.97 15.04 1.33
C ASN A 144 -3.27 14.61 2.01
N LEU A 145 -3.84 13.50 1.58
CA LEU A 145 -5.04 12.93 2.19
C LEU A 145 -4.80 12.64 3.68
N GLU A 146 -3.62 12.11 4.02
CA GLU A 146 -3.28 11.77 5.39
C GLU A 146 -2.95 12.99 6.24
N LYS A 147 -2.59 14.11 5.63
CA LYS A 147 -2.33 15.35 6.36
C LYS A 147 -3.60 16.15 6.65
N ASN A 148 -4.59 16.07 5.78
CA ASN A 148 -5.80 16.90 5.83
C ASN A 148 -6.89 16.24 6.65
N GLU A 149 -6.63 16.06 7.91
CA GLU A 149 -7.64 15.51 8.81
C GLU A 149 -8.60 16.57 9.32
#